data_6b4e0b00771994efa99aae3e73c962f8
#
_entry.id   6b4e0b00771994efa99aae3e73c962f8
#
_cell.length_a   1.000
_cell.length_b   1.000
_cell.length_c   1.000
_cell.angle_alpha   90.00
_cell.angle_beta   90.00
_cell.angle_gamma   90.00
#
_symmetry.space_group_name_H-M   'P 1'
#
loop_
_entity.id
_entity.type
_entity.pdbx_description
1 polymer ?
#
loop_
_entity_poly.entity_id
_entity_poly.type
_entity_poly.pdbx_seq_one_letter_code
_entity_poly.pdbx_strand_id
1 'polypeptide(L)'
;MGIVKDKNILVTGVLTDASIAFHIARLAQDEGANVILSSYGRVHRLTERIAGRLPKLAPVIQLDVTNDEDLAALPDRVREHLPHLDGVVHSIGFAPESALGGNFLNTEWSDVAIAMQVSAFSFKSLTMAARPLFRKEAGASVVGLDFDATVAWPKYDWMGVAKAALESTSRYLARDLGSENIRVNLVAAGPIRTMAAKSI
;
A
#
# COMPACT_ATOMS: atom_id res chain seq x y z
N MET A 1 17.13 2.85 -20.67
CA MET A 1 17.08 1.63 -19.81
C MET A 1 16.24 1.99 -18.61
N GLY A 2 15.10 1.31 -18.37
CA GLY A 2 14.16 1.67 -17.30
C GLY A 2 14.77 1.45 -15.92
N ILE A 3 14.51 2.34 -14.97
CA ILE A 3 15.06 2.29 -13.60
C ILE A 3 14.59 1.07 -12.78
N VAL A 4 13.45 0.48 -13.16
CA VAL A 4 12.90 -0.73 -12.54
C VAL A 4 12.81 -1.91 -13.50
N LYS A 5 13.64 -1.90 -14.56
CA LYS A 5 13.68 -2.98 -15.54
C LYS A 5 13.94 -4.33 -14.86
N ASP A 6 13.15 -5.33 -15.25
CA ASP A 6 13.20 -6.70 -14.74
C ASP A 6 12.95 -6.84 -13.22
N LYS A 7 12.42 -5.78 -12.56
CA LYS A 7 12.02 -5.82 -11.15
C LYS A 7 10.62 -6.38 -10.99
N ASN A 8 10.41 -7.16 -9.96
CA ASN A 8 9.12 -7.75 -9.58
C ASN A 8 8.50 -6.93 -8.46
N ILE A 9 7.35 -6.30 -8.74
CA ILE A 9 6.74 -5.31 -7.83
C ILE A 9 5.29 -5.68 -7.53
N LEU A 10 4.97 -5.79 -6.25
CA LEU A 10 3.58 -5.85 -5.77
C LEU A 10 3.06 -4.42 -5.55
N VAL A 11 1.95 -4.08 -6.19
CA VAL A 11 1.26 -2.80 -6.01
C VAL A 11 -0.12 -3.03 -5.43
N THR A 12 -0.38 -2.46 -4.25
CA THR A 12 -1.68 -2.53 -3.57
C THR A 12 -2.50 -1.26 -3.81
N GLY A 13 -3.83 -1.31 -3.61
CA GLY A 13 -4.69 -0.13 -3.62
C GLY A 13 -5.13 0.37 -5.00
N VAL A 14 -5.05 -0.45 -6.05
CA VAL A 14 -5.56 -0.13 -7.38
C VAL A 14 -7.07 -0.37 -7.42
N LEU A 15 -7.87 0.70 -7.26
CA LEU A 15 -9.33 0.65 -7.32
C LEU A 15 -9.91 1.29 -8.59
N THR A 16 -9.25 2.30 -9.13
CA THR A 16 -9.65 3.01 -10.35
C THR A 16 -8.41 3.39 -11.15
N ASP A 17 -8.59 3.74 -12.41
CA ASP A 17 -7.54 4.30 -13.28
C ASP A 17 -7.11 5.72 -12.87
N ALA A 18 -7.86 6.38 -11.98
CA ALA A 18 -7.48 7.66 -11.37
C ALA A 18 -6.71 7.48 -10.04
N SER A 19 -6.51 6.25 -9.54
CA SER A 19 -5.76 6.03 -8.31
C SER A 19 -4.26 6.24 -8.53
N ILE A 20 -3.57 6.76 -7.50
CA ILE A 20 -2.09 6.88 -7.52
C ILE A 20 -1.46 5.51 -7.80
N ALA A 21 -1.98 4.45 -7.16
CA ALA A 21 -1.50 3.09 -7.34
C ALA A 21 -1.55 2.61 -8.80
N PHE A 22 -2.61 2.96 -9.55
CA PHE A 22 -2.70 2.62 -10.97
C PHE A 22 -1.59 3.27 -11.79
N HIS A 23 -1.32 4.55 -11.54
CA HIS A 23 -0.26 5.26 -12.25
C HIS A 23 1.13 4.75 -11.87
N ILE A 24 1.34 4.35 -10.60
CA ILE A 24 2.58 3.69 -10.17
C ILE A 24 2.75 2.37 -10.92
N ALA A 25 1.72 1.52 -10.96
CA ALA A 25 1.75 0.23 -11.66
C ALA A 25 2.04 0.41 -13.16
N ARG A 26 1.37 1.38 -13.80
CA ARG A 26 1.56 1.71 -15.22
C ARG A 26 3.00 2.15 -15.49
N LEU A 27 3.50 3.13 -14.76
CA LEU A 27 4.86 3.65 -14.94
C LEU A 27 5.92 2.57 -14.65
N ALA A 28 5.69 1.73 -13.63
CA ALA A 28 6.60 0.62 -13.35
C ALA A 28 6.68 -0.35 -14.55
N GLN A 29 5.55 -0.67 -15.20
CA GLN A 29 5.53 -1.49 -16.40
C GLN A 29 6.19 -0.80 -17.61
N ASP A 30 5.95 0.50 -17.80
CA ASP A 30 6.59 1.29 -18.85
C ASP A 30 8.12 1.31 -18.68
N GLU A 31 8.60 1.32 -17.44
CA GLU A 31 10.01 1.21 -17.05
C GLU A 31 10.55 -0.24 -17.00
N GLY A 32 9.75 -1.20 -17.42
CA GLY A 32 10.16 -2.59 -17.64
C GLY A 32 9.97 -3.52 -16.44
N ALA A 33 9.24 -3.15 -15.41
CA ALA A 33 8.93 -4.02 -14.27
C ALA A 33 7.86 -5.07 -14.61
N ASN A 34 7.92 -6.20 -13.89
CA ASN A 34 6.82 -7.13 -13.76
C ASN A 34 5.98 -6.71 -12.57
N VAL A 35 4.68 -6.52 -12.76
CA VAL A 35 3.77 -6.01 -11.73
C VAL A 35 2.70 -7.04 -11.39
N ILE A 36 2.51 -7.28 -10.10
CA ILE A 36 1.33 -7.93 -9.54
C ILE A 36 0.50 -6.88 -8.81
N LEU A 37 -0.82 -6.94 -8.91
CA LEU A 37 -1.74 -6.15 -8.12
C LEU A 37 -2.36 -7.02 -7.03
N SER A 38 -2.86 -6.38 -5.97
CA SER A 38 -3.68 -7.04 -4.97
C SER A 38 -5.01 -6.35 -4.77
N SER A 39 -6.00 -7.14 -4.40
CA SER A 39 -7.34 -6.66 -4.07
C SER A 39 -8.08 -7.71 -3.25
N TYR A 40 -9.25 -7.37 -2.73
CA TYR A 40 -10.04 -8.29 -1.90
C TYR A 40 -11.55 -8.08 -2.06
N GLY A 41 -12.32 -9.10 -1.69
CA GLY A 41 -13.76 -9.04 -1.56
C GLY A 41 -14.48 -8.51 -2.83
N ARG A 42 -15.41 -7.58 -2.64
CA ARG A 42 -16.24 -7.04 -3.74
C ARG A 42 -15.44 -6.22 -4.75
N VAL A 43 -14.33 -5.62 -4.33
CA VAL A 43 -13.52 -4.76 -5.20
C VAL A 43 -12.51 -5.55 -6.05
N HIS A 44 -12.35 -6.86 -5.81
CA HIS A 44 -11.42 -7.70 -6.55
C HIS A 44 -11.72 -7.66 -8.07
N ARG A 45 -12.97 -7.94 -8.47
CA ARG A 45 -13.40 -7.87 -9.87
C ARG A 45 -13.23 -6.49 -10.50
N LEU A 46 -13.37 -5.42 -9.70
CA LEU A 46 -13.12 -4.06 -10.18
C LEU A 46 -11.64 -3.88 -10.49
N THR A 47 -10.76 -4.31 -9.60
CA THR A 47 -9.31 -4.25 -9.80
C THR A 47 -8.88 -5.07 -11.02
N GLU A 48 -9.42 -6.27 -11.24
CA GLU A 48 -9.16 -7.07 -12.45
C GLU A 48 -9.51 -6.30 -13.74
N ARG A 49 -10.69 -5.65 -13.76
CA ARG A 49 -11.10 -4.83 -14.90
C ARG A 49 -10.15 -3.65 -15.14
N ILE A 50 -9.69 -3.01 -14.07
CA ILE A 50 -8.75 -1.88 -14.15
C ILE A 50 -7.35 -2.37 -14.55
N ALA A 51 -6.93 -3.55 -14.11
CA ALA A 51 -5.66 -4.18 -14.52
C ALA A 51 -5.58 -4.36 -16.04
N GLY A 52 -6.71 -4.62 -16.69
CA GLY A 52 -6.79 -4.69 -18.17
C GLY A 52 -6.50 -3.38 -18.91
N ARG A 53 -6.40 -2.25 -18.20
CA ARG A 53 -6.01 -0.93 -18.77
C ARG A 53 -4.51 -0.63 -18.62
N LEU A 54 -3.76 -1.50 -17.94
CA LEU A 54 -2.32 -1.37 -17.86
C LEU A 54 -1.65 -1.74 -19.20
N PRO A 55 -0.44 -1.27 -19.48
CA PRO A 55 0.33 -1.62 -20.69
C PRO A 55 0.51 -3.13 -20.89
N LYS A 56 0.67 -3.86 -19.79
CA LYS A 56 0.65 -5.32 -19.76
C LYS A 56 -0.36 -5.78 -18.72
N LEU A 57 -1.15 -6.81 -19.02
CA LEU A 57 -2.08 -7.39 -18.06
C LEU A 57 -1.32 -7.84 -16.81
N ALA A 58 -1.67 -7.27 -15.66
CA ALA A 58 -1.10 -7.65 -14.38
C ALA A 58 -2.01 -8.65 -13.66
N PRO A 59 -1.47 -9.75 -13.11
CA PRO A 59 -2.23 -10.61 -12.22
C PRO A 59 -2.77 -9.83 -11.02
N VAL A 60 -3.97 -10.19 -10.55
CA VAL A 60 -4.59 -9.63 -9.34
C VAL A 60 -4.75 -10.75 -8.34
N ILE A 61 -4.05 -10.68 -7.22
CA ILE A 61 -4.13 -11.67 -6.16
C ILE A 61 -5.06 -11.22 -5.04
N GLN A 62 -5.71 -12.18 -4.38
CA GLN A 62 -6.52 -11.93 -3.19
C GLN A 62 -5.63 -11.48 -2.03
N LEU A 63 -5.92 -10.32 -1.44
CA LEU A 63 -5.24 -9.82 -0.25
C LEU A 63 -6.08 -8.75 0.45
N ASP A 64 -6.61 -9.10 1.60
CA ASP A 64 -7.09 -8.16 2.61
C ASP A 64 -6.00 -7.99 3.69
N VAL A 65 -5.46 -6.79 3.82
CA VAL A 65 -4.38 -6.49 4.78
C VAL A 65 -4.84 -6.52 6.25
N THR A 66 -6.13 -6.69 6.49
CA THR A 66 -6.71 -6.88 7.82
C THR A 66 -7.03 -8.33 8.14
N ASN A 67 -6.84 -9.23 7.18
CA ASN A 67 -7.09 -10.67 7.33
C ASN A 67 -5.78 -11.44 7.45
N ASP A 68 -5.58 -12.11 8.59
CA ASP A 68 -4.34 -12.84 8.88
C ASP A 68 -4.12 -14.04 7.94
N GLU A 69 -5.20 -14.69 7.46
CA GLU A 69 -5.11 -15.81 6.51
C GLU A 69 -4.64 -15.31 5.13
N ASP A 70 -5.16 -14.17 4.67
CA ASP A 70 -4.72 -13.56 3.41
C ASP A 70 -3.25 -13.14 3.48
N LEU A 71 -2.82 -12.56 4.61
CA LEU A 71 -1.43 -12.18 4.85
C LEU A 71 -0.51 -13.40 4.89
N ALA A 72 -0.93 -14.49 5.54
CA ALA A 72 -0.17 -15.75 5.61
C ALA A 72 -0.04 -16.42 4.22
N ALA A 73 -1.07 -16.33 3.39
CA ALA A 73 -1.10 -16.92 2.05
C ALA A 73 -0.37 -16.05 0.98
N LEU A 74 -0.01 -14.81 1.30
CA LEU A 74 0.59 -13.89 0.34
C LEU A 74 1.82 -14.46 -0.38
N PRO A 75 2.80 -15.09 0.31
CA PRO A 75 3.98 -15.61 -0.37
C PRO A 75 3.66 -16.66 -1.44
N ASP A 76 2.72 -17.55 -1.17
CA ASP A 76 2.36 -18.60 -2.11
C ASP A 76 1.59 -18.05 -3.31
N ARG A 77 0.62 -17.16 -3.07
CA ARG A 77 -0.10 -16.47 -4.15
C ARG A 77 0.82 -15.67 -5.07
N VAL A 78 1.84 -15.01 -4.53
CA VAL A 78 2.84 -14.30 -5.35
C VAL A 78 3.67 -15.29 -6.17
N ARG A 79 4.09 -16.43 -5.58
CA ARG A 79 4.92 -17.44 -6.27
C ARG A 79 4.22 -18.11 -7.44
N GLU A 80 2.89 -18.10 -7.49
CA GLU A 80 2.13 -18.55 -8.68
C GLU A 80 2.44 -17.71 -9.94
N HIS A 81 2.93 -16.49 -9.75
CA HIS A 81 3.16 -15.52 -10.84
C HIS A 81 4.59 -15.04 -10.94
N LEU A 82 5.27 -14.83 -9.80
CA LEU A 82 6.62 -14.28 -9.72
C LEU A 82 7.45 -15.05 -8.69
N PRO A 83 8.72 -15.36 -8.99
CA PRO A 83 9.56 -16.17 -8.10
C PRO A 83 9.98 -15.43 -6.81
N HIS A 84 9.99 -14.10 -6.82
CA HIS A 84 10.38 -13.23 -5.72
C HIS A 84 9.79 -11.83 -5.92
N LEU A 85 9.94 -10.97 -4.91
CA LEU A 85 9.65 -9.54 -5.01
C LEU A 85 10.94 -8.73 -4.83
N ASP A 86 11.10 -7.68 -5.63
CA ASP A 86 12.10 -6.62 -5.48
C ASP A 86 11.50 -5.37 -4.83
N GLY A 87 10.18 -5.23 -4.87
CA GLY A 87 9.49 -4.09 -4.28
C GLY A 87 8.04 -4.35 -3.91
N VAL A 88 7.58 -3.58 -2.92
CA VAL A 88 6.18 -3.51 -2.51
C VAL A 88 5.76 -2.06 -2.42
N VAL A 89 4.62 -1.74 -3.02
CA VAL A 89 3.96 -0.43 -2.91
C VAL A 89 2.69 -0.59 -2.08
N HIS A 90 2.70 0.00 -0.89
CA HIS A 90 1.54 0.10 -0.02
C HIS A 90 0.81 1.41 -0.31
N SER A 91 -0.26 1.32 -1.11
CA SER A 91 -1.13 2.44 -1.44
C SER A 91 -2.54 2.21 -0.85
N ILE A 92 -2.57 1.88 0.44
CA ILE A 92 -3.78 1.57 1.19
C ILE A 92 -3.99 2.63 2.26
N GLY A 93 -5.22 3.08 2.40
CA GLY A 93 -5.65 3.96 3.47
C GLY A 93 -7.16 3.97 3.52
N PHE A 94 -7.70 3.88 4.73
CA PHE A 94 -9.13 3.95 4.99
C PHE A 94 -9.38 4.44 6.41
N ALA A 95 -10.38 5.27 6.57
CA ALA A 95 -10.99 5.61 7.84
C ALA A 95 -12.52 5.64 7.67
N PRO A 96 -13.29 5.19 8.65
CA PRO A 96 -14.73 5.42 8.69
C PRO A 96 -15.05 6.92 8.58
N GLU A 97 -16.21 7.26 8.03
CA GLU A 97 -16.65 8.65 7.86
C GLU A 97 -16.69 9.41 9.19
N SER A 98 -17.08 8.71 10.28
CA SER A 98 -17.08 9.22 11.66
C SER A 98 -15.69 9.65 12.17
N ALA A 99 -14.62 9.11 11.59
CA ALA A 99 -13.23 9.42 11.95
C ALA A 99 -12.61 10.53 11.09
N LEU A 100 -13.44 11.22 10.30
CA LEU A 100 -13.08 12.29 9.35
C LEU A 100 -14.08 13.45 9.48
N GLY A 101 -13.90 14.50 8.70
CA GLY A 101 -14.91 15.55 8.49
C GLY A 101 -15.01 16.62 9.59
N GLY A 102 -14.09 16.63 10.56
CA GLY A 102 -14.10 17.57 11.71
C GLY A 102 -14.73 16.94 12.97
N ASN A 103 -14.81 15.61 13.05
CA ASN A 103 -15.44 14.89 14.16
C ASN A 103 -14.44 14.31 15.18
N PHE A 104 -13.22 14.82 15.20
CA PHE A 104 -12.11 14.27 15.97
C PHE A 104 -12.41 13.93 17.42
N LEU A 105 -13.11 14.84 18.13
CA LEU A 105 -13.38 14.70 19.57
C LEU A 105 -14.49 13.67 19.90
N ASN A 106 -15.33 13.31 18.92
CA ASN A 106 -16.50 12.46 19.14
C ASN A 106 -16.37 11.07 18.48
N THR A 107 -15.23 10.79 17.88
CA THR A 107 -14.98 9.50 17.20
C THR A 107 -14.83 8.38 18.23
N GLU A 108 -15.61 7.32 18.08
CA GLU A 108 -15.52 6.13 18.93
C GLU A 108 -14.24 5.33 18.64
N TRP A 109 -13.72 4.65 19.67
CA TRP A 109 -12.49 3.86 19.55
C TRP A 109 -12.56 2.79 18.45
N SER A 110 -13.71 2.15 18.26
CA SER A 110 -13.90 1.16 17.18
C SER A 110 -13.55 1.70 15.80
N ASP A 111 -13.91 2.94 15.51
CA ASP A 111 -13.66 3.59 14.23
C ASP A 111 -12.21 4.07 14.12
N VAL A 112 -11.65 4.57 15.24
CA VAL A 112 -10.22 4.88 15.34
C VAL A 112 -9.38 3.63 15.10
N ALA A 113 -9.75 2.50 15.69
CA ALA A 113 -9.03 1.23 15.54
C ALA A 113 -8.99 0.78 14.08
N ILE A 114 -10.10 0.91 13.34
CA ILE A 114 -10.16 0.62 11.90
C ILE A 114 -9.20 1.53 11.11
N ALA A 115 -9.26 2.84 11.37
CA ALA A 115 -8.37 3.79 10.70
C ALA A 115 -6.90 3.47 10.96
N MET A 116 -6.52 3.17 12.19
CA MET A 116 -5.17 2.81 12.58
C MET A 116 -4.72 1.47 12.00
N GLN A 117 -5.58 0.45 12.01
CA GLN A 117 -5.28 -0.87 11.47
C GLN A 117 -5.03 -0.80 9.96
N VAL A 118 -5.96 -0.16 9.21
CA VAL A 118 -5.91 -0.15 7.75
C VAL A 118 -4.87 0.84 7.22
N SER A 119 -4.72 2.02 7.85
CA SER A 119 -3.90 3.10 7.28
C SER A 119 -2.48 3.18 7.85
N ALA A 120 -2.18 2.49 8.95
CA ALA A 120 -0.85 2.48 9.55
C ALA A 120 -0.32 1.05 9.79
N PHE A 121 -1.01 0.23 10.59
CA PHE A 121 -0.50 -1.08 10.99
C PHE A 121 -0.39 -2.05 9.80
N SER A 122 -1.28 -1.94 8.82
CA SER A 122 -1.24 -2.76 7.60
C SER A 122 0.07 -2.61 6.82
N PHE A 123 0.76 -1.47 6.91
CA PHE A 123 2.08 -1.28 6.31
C PHE A 123 3.11 -2.27 6.88
N LYS A 124 3.13 -2.42 8.22
CA LYS A 124 3.95 -3.44 8.88
C LYS A 124 3.50 -4.85 8.50
N SER A 125 2.21 -5.13 8.54
CA SER A 125 1.68 -6.48 8.28
C SER A 125 1.99 -6.93 6.85
N LEU A 126 1.75 -6.07 5.86
CA LEU A 126 2.09 -6.34 4.46
C LEU A 126 3.60 -6.55 4.26
N THR A 127 4.43 -5.69 4.86
CA THR A 127 5.89 -5.80 4.77
C THR A 127 6.38 -7.14 5.31
N MET A 128 5.86 -7.55 6.46
CA MET A 128 6.25 -8.82 7.09
C MET A 128 5.73 -10.03 6.31
N ALA A 129 4.53 -9.96 5.74
CA ALA A 129 3.99 -11.02 4.88
C ALA A 129 4.79 -11.17 3.58
N ALA A 130 5.27 -10.05 3.01
CA ALA A 130 6.10 -10.05 1.81
C ALA A 130 7.58 -10.43 2.07
N ARG A 131 8.07 -10.29 3.31
CA ARG A 131 9.48 -10.50 3.66
C ARG A 131 10.07 -11.84 3.18
N PRO A 132 9.37 -13.00 3.21
CA PRO A 132 9.89 -14.26 2.70
C PRO A 132 10.12 -14.29 1.18
N LEU A 133 9.64 -13.28 0.44
CA LEU A 133 9.79 -13.14 -1.00
C LEU A 133 10.98 -12.25 -1.39
N PHE A 134 11.57 -11.53 -0.43
CA PHE A 134 12.70 -10.64 -0.69
C PHE A 134 14.01 -11.44 -0.76
N ARG A 135 14.87 -11.06 -1.69
CA ARG A 135 16.20 -11.66 -1.84
C ARG A 135 17.23 -10.86 -1.03
N LYS A 136 17.86 -11.48 -0.05
CA LYS A 136 18.83 -10.82 0.85
C LYS A 136 19.97 -10.12 0.11
N GLU A 137 20.56 -10.78 -0.89
CA GLU A 137 21.71 -10.26 -1.62
C GLU A 137 21.33 -9.08 -2.53
N ALA A 138 20.15 -9.13 -3.15
CA ALA A 138 19.67 -8.08 -4.04
C ALA A 138 19.01 -6.91 -3.31
N GLY A 139 18.54 -7.19 -2.09
CA GLY A 139 17.72 -6.26 -1.32
C GLY A 139 16.31 -6.10 -1.88
N ALA A 140 15.51 -5.28 -1.18
CA ALA A 140 14.16 -4.93 -1.61
C ALA A 140 13.82 -3.48 -1.21
N SER A 141 12.75 -2.96 -1.80
CA SER A 141 12.23 -1.63 -1.46
C SER A 141 10.75 -1.71 -1.11
N VAL A 142 10.39 -1.24 0.07
CA VAL A 142 8.99 -1.07 0.48
C VAL A 142 8.67 0.41 0.52
N VAL A 143 7.62 0.81 -0.20
CA VAL A 143 7.20 2.21 -0.31
C VAL A 143 5.75 2.32 0.11
N GLY A 144 5.47 3.19 1.09
CA GLY A 144 4.10 3.56 1.49
C GLY A 144 3.71 4.92 0.95
N LEU A 145 2.41 5.12 0.67
CA LEU A 145 1.88 6.43 0.34
C LEU A 145 1.40 7.12 1.62
N ASP A 146 1.90 8.31 1.80
CA ASP A 146 1.67 9.14 2.97
C ASP A 146 1.01 10.46 2.61
N PHE A 147 0.62 11.20 3.63
CA PHE A 147 0.23 12.60 3.57
C PHE A 147 0.85 13.30 4.77
N ASP A 148 1.30 14.51 4.59
CA ASP A 148 2.00 15.26 5.64
C ASP A 148 1.26 15.21 6.98
N ALA A 149 1.89 14.59 7.97
CA ALA A 149 1.35 14.42 9.33
C ALA A 149 2.01 15.38 10.34
N THR A 150 2.76 16.38 9.88
CA THR A 150 3.42 17.36 10.75
C THR A 150 2.48 18.42 11.28
N VAL A 151 1.29 18.56 10.67
CA VAL A 151 0.26 19.53 11.04
C VAL A 151 -1.12 18.89 11.11
N ALA A 152 -2.04 19.52 11.84
CA ALA A 152 -3.44 19.12 11.90
C ALA A 152 -4.21 19.70 10.69
N TRP A 153 -4.35 18.91 9.66
CA TRP A 153 -5.12 19.29 8.47
C TRP A 153 -6.63 19.35 8.78
N PRO A 154 -7.33 20.37 8.34
CA PRO A 154 -8.78 20.46 8.52
C PRO A 154 -9.49 19.21 7.99
N LYS A 155 -10.48 18.68 8.73
CA LYS A 155 -11.30 17.49 8.38
C LYS A 155 -10.54 16.18 8.20
N TYR A 156 -9.23 16.13 8.39
CA TYR A 156 -8.42 14.91 8.25
C TYR A 156 -8.43 14.04 9.51
N ASP A 157 -8.59 14.65 10.67
CA ASP A 157 -8.88 14.04 11.98
C ASP A 157 -8.03 12.79 12.29
N TRP A 158 -8.65 11.66 12.54
CA TRP A 158 -7.95 10.42 12.88
C TRP A 158 -7.15 9.81 11.74
N MET A 159 -7.41 10.18 10.50
CA MET A 159 -6.50 9.83 9.41
C MET A 159 -5.16 10.55 9.55
N GLY A 160 -5.12 11.79 10.02
CA GLY A 160 -3.88 12.50 10.33
C GLY A 160 -3.05 11.78 11.41
N VAL A 161 -3.72 11.31 12.47
CA VAL A 161 -3.07 10.48 13.51
C VAL A 161 -2.55 9.16 12.93
N ALA A 162 -3.34 8.51 12.07
CA ALA A 162 -2.90 7.28 11.41
C ALA A 162 -1.69 7.51 10.48
N LYS A 163 -1.62 8.67 9.81
CA LYS A 163 -0.45 9.03 8.99
C LYS A 163 0.80 9.29 9.84
N ALA A 164 0.68 9.96 10.98
CA ALA A 164 1.78 10.09 11.94
C ALA A 164 2.26 8.73 12.45
N ALA A 165 1.32 7.81 12.73
CA ALA A 165 1.65 6.44 13.09
C ALA A 165 2.33 5.68 11.95
N LEU A 166 1.89 5.86 10.69
CA LEU A 166 2.52 5.28 9.50
C LEU A 166 3.97 5.75 9.35
N GLU A 167 4.24 7.06 9.53
CA GLU A 167 5.59 7.61 9.51
C GLU A 167 6.48 6.95 10.57
N SER A 168 5.99 6.84 11.81
CA SER A 168 6.73 6.18 12.87
C SER A 168 6.96 4.70 12.56
N THR A 169 5.94 3.99 12.08
CA THR A 169 6.04 2.58 11.67
C THR A 169 7.11 2.38 10.60
N SER A 170 7.18 3.27 9.60
CA SER A 170 8.18 3.18 8.53
C SER A 170 9.61 3.31 9.07
N ARG A 171 9.85 4.20 10.04
CA ARG A 171 11.16 4.36 10.69
C ARG A 171 11.60 3.10 11.45
N TYR A 172 10.67 2.48 12.19
CA TYR A 172 10.96 1.23 12.90
C TYR A 172 11.23 0.07 11.92
N LEU A 173 10.42 -0.07 10.88
CA LEU A 173 10.65 -1.08 9.84
C LEU A 173 12.00 -0.88 9.13
N ALA A 174 12.35 0.36 8.79
CA ALA A 174 13.63 0.67 8.16
C ALA A 174 14.82 0.31 9.06
N ARG A 175 14.72 0.60 10.36
CA ARG A 175 15.74 0.24 11.35
C ARG A 175 15.90 -1.28 11.45
N ASP A 176 14.79 -2.00 11.60
CA ASP A 176 14.81 -3.43 11.93
C ASP A 176 15.13 -4.31 10.71
N LEU A 177 14.73 -3.87 9.51
CA LEU A 177 14.93 -4.61 8.25
C LEU A 177 16.15 -4.16 7.44
N GLY A 178 16.82 -3.08 7.85
CA GLY A 178 17.98 -2.53 7.15
C GLY A 178 19.14 -3.51 7.04
N SER A 179 19.38 -4.32 8.08
CA SER A 179 20.40 -5.38 8.07
C SER A 179 20.12 -6.52 7.07
N GLU A 180 18.87 -6.61 6.60
CA GLU A 180 18.45 -7.55 5.55
C GLU A 180 18.46 -6.91 4.15
N ASN A 181 19.04 -5.72 4.03
CA ASN A 181 19.08 -4.95 2.79
C ASN A 181 17.67 -4.55 2.28
N ILE A 182 16.70 -4.40 3.18
CA ILE A 182 15.34 -3.96 2.88
C ILE A 182 15.22 -2.48 3.24
N ARG A 183 14.96 -1.64 2.24
CA ARG A 183 14.71 -0.21 2.42
C ARG A 183 13.22 0.05 2.57
N VAL A 184 12.84 0.85 3.55
CA VAL A 184 11.46 1.23 3.82
C VAL A 184 11.35 2.75 3.78
N ASN A 185 10.48 3.27 2.92
CA ASN A 185 10.30 4.71 2.72
C ASN A 185 8.82 5.06 2.54
N LEU A 186 8.51 6.31 2.75
CA LEU A 186 7.19 6.89 2.47
C LEU A 186 7.31 7.99 1.41
N VAL A 187 6.24 8.18 0.65
CA VAL A 187 6.07 9.29 -0.28
C VAL A 187 4.85 10.09 0.14
N ALA A 188 5.06 11.30 0.63
CA ALA A 188 3.98 12.26 0.87
C ALA A 188 3.53 12.86 -0.47
N ALA A 189 2.48 12.28 -1.04
CA ALA A 189 2.05 12.58 -2.41
C ALA A 189 1.31 13.93 -2.58
N GLY A 190 0.98 14.60 -1.48
CA GLY A 190 0.17 15.83 -1.50
C GLY A 190 -1.31 15.60 -1.89
N PRO A 191 -2.10 16.68 -1.99
CA PRO A 191 -3.54 16.59 -2.27
C PRO A 191 -3.80 16.36 -3.76
N ILE A 192 -3.76 15.10 -4.19
CA ILE A 192 -4.09 14.70 -5.56
C ILE A 192 -5.58 14.32 -5.63
N ARG A 193 -6.28 14.76 -6.68
CA ARG A 193 -7.70 14.42 -6.90
C ARG A 193 -7.86 12.92 -7.17
N THR A 194 -8.08 12.15 -6.12
CA THR A 194 -8.41 10.73 -6.15
C THR A 194 -9.80 10.49 -5.54
N MET A 195 -10.31 9.27 -5.62
CA MET A 195 -11.53 8.90 -4.89
C MET A 195 -11.36 9.07 -3.37
N ALA A 196 -10.21 8.71 -2.83
CA ALA A 196 -9.90 8.88 -1.41
C ALA A 196 -9.90 10.36 -0.99
N ALA A 197 -9.38 11.26 -1.84
CA ALA A 197 -9.35 12.70 -1.55
C ALA A 197 -10.73 13.39 -1.62
N LYS A 198 -11.76 12.74 -2.18
CA LYS A 198 -13.12 13.29 -2.21
C LYS A 198 -13.84 13.17 -0.86
N SER A 199 -13.36 12.32 0.02
CA SER A 199 -13.92 12.08 1.36
C SER A 199 -13.36 13.04 2.40
N ILE A 200 -12.44 13.90 2.03
CA ILE A 200 -11.75 14.91 2.83
C ILE A 200 -12.07 16.28 2.27
#